data_f4f43a88750a876e8a619eb11d05ba71
#
_entry.id   f4f43a88750a876e8a619eb11d05ba71
#
_cell.length_a   1.000
_cell.length_b   1.000
_cell.length_c   1.000
_cell.angle_alpha   90.00
_cell.angle_beta   90.00
_cell.angle_gamma   90.00
#
_symmetry.space_group_name_H-M   'P 1'
#
loop_
_entity.id
_entity.type
_entity.pdbx_description
1 polymer ?
#
loop_
_entity_poly.entity_id
_entity_poly.type
_entity_poly.pdbx_seq_one_letter_code
_entity_poly.pdbx_strand_id
1 'polypeptide(L)'
;MINMDKKKLAKQLGVIVLVIAMFIGLDTGIYQLFIKRVISHHSPGMQKMSVEVGNYVPFTGSENVYSAEGVTKLEGDIPVIDGAAALLPIYAGFVQSIYPESSVIYNGEDYDASSAMHYTNTRGAYKDIVDGNADIIICAQPSDEQLQYAKDNGVELEMVPIGSDAFVFIVNDSNPVNNITIEQIRGIYSGEIKNWKELGGKDIPIAAMRRNKNSGSQTALEKLMGDTPIKPDYTTLFGSPIGFSFRYYVTGMLGEGKVKILTINGIAPTAETIADGSYPVAGNIYAIYRKGETNENVQKAIDFMLSPEGQEIVERSGYIPLS
;
A
#
# COMPACT_ATOMS: atom_id res chain seq x y z
N MET A 1 -9.52 -67.32 -30.67
CA MET A 1 -9.28 -65.94 -31.23
C MET A 1 -10.61 -65.28 -31.49
N ILE A 2 -11.00 -64.29 -30.72
CA ILE A 2 -12.28 -63.60 -30.84
C ILE A 2 -12.15 -62.64 -32.03
N ASN A 3 -12.83 -63.00 -33.14
CA ASN A 3 -12.90 -62.17 -34.35
C ASN A 3 -13.83 -60.99 -34.09
N MET A 4 -13.33 -59.91 -33.51
CA MET A 4 -14.11 -58.68 -33.29
C MET A 4 -14.40 -57.98 -34.63
N ASP A 5 -15.68 -57.80 -34.92
CA ASP A 5 -16.13 -57.06 -36.12
C ASP A 5 -15.50 -55.64 -36.14
N LYS A 6 -14.64 -55.36 -37.11
CA LYS A 6 -13.94 -54.07 -37.27
C LYS A 6 -14.89 -52.87 -37.29
N LYS A 7 -16.11 -53.06 -37.82
CA LYS A 7 -17.13 -52.00 -37.82
C LYS A 7 -17.68 -51.69 -36.40
N LYS A 8 -17.82 -52.72 -35.56
CA LYS A 8 -18.28 -52.57 -34.19
C LYS A 8 -17.20 -51.90 -33.33
N LEU A 9 -15.93 -52.26 -33.53
CA LEU A 9 -14.79 -51.63 -32.87
C LEU A 9 -14.65 -50.16 -33.26
N ALA A 10 -14.76 -49.84 -34.56
CA ALA A 10 -14.70 -48.44 -35.01
C ALA A 10 -15.83 -47.58 -34.46
N LYS A 11 -17.05 -48.14 -34.33
CA LYS A 11 -18.17 -47.43 -33.71
C LYS A 11 -17.97 -47.18 -32.23
N GLN A 12 -17.41 -48.16 -31.50
CA GLN A 12 -17.07 -48.01 -30.07
C GLN A 12 -15.96 -46.98 -29.84
N LEU A 13 -14.91 -46.96 -30.65
CA LEU A 13 -13.85 -45.97 -30.63
C LEU A 13 -14.39 -44.55 -30.94
N GLY A 14 -15.28 -44.43 -31.94
CA GLY A 14 -15.92 -43.14 -32.21
C GLY A 14 -16.76 -42.57 -31.05
N VAL A 15 -17.49 -43.43 -30.35
CA VAL A 15 -18.24 -43.03 -29.14
C VAL A 15 -17.28 -42.59 -28.02
N ILE A 16 -16.19 -43.32 -27.78
CA ILE A 16 -15.19 -42.94 -26.78
C ILE A 16 -14.54 -41.60 -27.09
N VAL A 17 -14.17 -41.34 -28.33
CA VAL A 17 -13.60 -40.06 -28.78
C VAL A 17 -14.61 -38.93 -28.59
N LEU A 18 -15.88 -39.14 -28.90
CA LEU A 18 -16.95 -38.15 -28.67
C LEU A 18 -17.15 -37.83 -27.18
N VAL A 19 -17.13 -38.83 -26.32
CA VAL A 19 -17.24 -38.65 -24.87
C VAL A 19 -16.03 -37.87 -24.32
N ILE A 20 -14.82 -38.20 -24.75
CA ILE A 20 -13.60 -37.47 -24.35
C ILE A 20 -13.67 -36.02 -24.83
N ALA A 21 -14.09 -35.76 -26.09
CA ALA A 21 -14.23 -34.41 -26.62
C ALA A 21 -15.29 -33.60 -25.86
N MET A 22 -16.38 -34.25 -25.42
CA MET A 22 -17.43 -33.62 -24.60
C MET A 22 -16.91 -33.25 -23.21
N PHE A 23 -16.10 -34.09 -22.56
CA PHE A 23 -15.46 -33.79 -21.28
C PHE A 23 -14.46 -32.64 -21.42
N ILE A 24 -13.61 -32.64 -22.45
CA ILE A 24 -12.67 -31.53 -22.72
C ILE A 24 -13.44 -30.23 -23.00
N GLY A 25 -14.54 -30.29 -23.73
CA GLY A 25 -15.39 -29.12 -24.00
C GLY A 25 -16.07 -28.58 -22.71
N LEU A 26 -16.54 -29.48 -21.85
CA LEU A 26 -17.10 -29.13 -20.53
C LEU A 26 -16.06 -28.51 -19.61
N ASP A 27 -14.87 -29.13 -19.52
CA ASP A 27 -13.75 -28.59 -18.72
C ASP A 27 -13.31 -27.22 -19.23
N THR A 28 -13.19 -27.05 -20.56
CA THR A 28 -12.87 -25.76 -21.17
C THR A 28 -13.97 -24.73 -20.91
N GLY A 29 -15.25 -25.11 -20.99
CA GLY A 29 -16.39 -24.26 -20.71
C GLY A 29 -16.44 -23.85 -19.22
N ILE A 30 -16.23 -24.78 -18.30
CA ILE A 30 -16.15 -24.51 -16.87
C ILE A 30 -14.95 -23.60 -16.59
N TYR A 31 -13.79 -23.87 -17.18
CA TYR A 31 -12.61 -23.03 -17.04
C TYR A 31 -12.85 -21.60 -17.56
N GLN A 32 -13.42 -21.43 -18.74
CA GLN A 32 -13.69 -20.12 -19.35
C GLN A 32 -14.80 -19.35 -18.61
N LEU A 33 -15.87 -20.01 -18.21
CA LEU A 33 -17.04 -19.36 -17.59
C LEU A 33 -16.91 -19.16 -16.08
N PHE A 34 -16.26 -20.09 -15.38
CA PHE A 34 -16.12 -20.04 -13.92
C PHE A 34 -14.72 -19.64 -13.46
N ILE A 35 -13.71 -20.40 -13.84
CA ILE A 35 -12.35 -20.22 -13.28
C ILE A 35 -11.75 -18.91 -13.78
N LYS A 36 -11.81 -18.64 -15.10
CA LYS A 36 -11.26 -17.42 -15.67
C LYS A 36 -12.02 -16.17 -15.19
N ARG A 37 -13.36 -16.26 -15.08
CA ARG A 37 -14.19 -15.16 -14.58
C ARG A 37 -14.03 -14.95 -13.08
N VAL A 38 -13.92 -16.02 -12.30
CA VAL A 38 -13.64 -15.96 -10.85
C VAL A 38 -12.21 -15.48 -10.61
N ILE A 39 -11.22 -16.00 -11.32
CA ILE A 39 -9.82 -15.56 -11.19
C ILE A 39 -9.64 -14.12 -11.69
N SER A 40 -10.28 -13.71 -12.79
CA SER A 40 -10.17 -12.33 -13.30
C SER A 40 -10.90 -11.30 -12.45
N HIS A 41 -11.91 -11.72 -11.65
CA HIS A 41 -12.61 -10.85 -10.69
C HIS A 41 -12.03 -10.93 -9.28
N HIS A 42 -11.20 -11.93 -8.99
CA HIS A 42 -10.45 -12.09 -7.75
C HIS A 42 -8.96 -12.00 -8.07
N SER A 43 -8.51 -10.82 -8.51
CA SER A 43 -7.10 -10.50 -8.37
C SER A 43 -6.80 -10.54 -6.87
N PRO A 44 -5.93 -11.45 -6.39
CA PRO A 44 -5.59 -11.54 -4.97
C PRO A 44 -4.63 -10.42 -4.61
N GLY A 45 -5.12 -9.20 -4.60
CA GLY A 45 -4.35 -8.06 -4.19
C GLY A 45 -5.25 -6.83 -4.09
N MET A 46 -5.09 -6.07 -3.03
CA MET A 46 -5.64 -4.72 -2.90
C MET A 46 -5.06 -3.76 -3.98
N GLN A 47 -4.66 -4.28 -5.13
CA GLN A 47 -3.91 -3.59 -6.19
C GLN A 47 -4.73 -2.57 -6.99
N LYS A 48 -6.05 -2.55 -6.85
CA LYS A 48 -6.93 -1.67 -7.66
C LYS A 48 -7.44 -0.42 -6.93
N MET A 49 -7.05 -0.21 -5.69
CA MET A 49 -7.34 1.05 -5.01
C MET A 49 -6.18 2.01 -5.29
N SER A 50 -6.19 2.64 -6.45
CA SER A 50 -5.24 3.71 -6.80
C SER A 50 -5.75 5.03 -6.25
N VAL A 51 -4.85 5.81 -5.69
CA VAL A 51 -5.11 7.22 -5.41
C VAL A 51 -5.36 7.95 -6.73
N GLU A 52 -6.40 8.76 -6.77
CA GLU A 52 -6.60 9.71 -7.87
C GLU A 52 -5.63 10.88 -7.67
N VAL A 53 -4.45 10.78 -8.28
CA VAL A 53 -3.35 11.75 -8.14
C VAL A 53 -3.81 13.16 -8.45
N GLY A 54 -4.68 13.33 -9.45
CA GLY A 54 -5.25 14.62 -9.83
C GLY A 54 -5.92 15.40 -8.69
N ASN A 55 -6.42 14.71 -7.67
CA ASN A 55 -7.02 15.34 -6.49
C ASN A 55 -6.00 15.95 -5.53
N TYR A 56 -4.70 15.69 -5.73
CA TYR A 56 -3.61 16.12 -4.84
C TYR A 56 -2.50 16.87 -5.58
N VAL A 57 -2.78 17.41 -6.76
CA VAL A 57 -1.79 18.18 -7.52
C VAL A 57 -1.68 19.60 -6.93
N PRO A 58 -0.48 20.02 -6.49
CA PRO A 58 -0.26 21.39 -5.99
C PRO A 58 -0.59 22.45 -7.06
N PHE A 59 -0.96 23.64 -6.62
CA PHE A 59 -1.23 24.84 -7.45
C PHE A 59 -2.44 24.72 -8.40
N THR A 60 -3.26 23.67 -8.25
CA THR A 60 -4.49 23.50 -9.06
C THR A 60 -5.75 24.00 -8.35
N GLY A 61 -5.64 24.49 -7.12
CA GLY A 61 -6.78 24.85 -6.29
C GLY A 61 -7.50 23.64 -5.66
N SER A 62 -6.85 22.49 -5.59
CA SER A 62 -7.40 21.29 -4.94
C SER A 62 -7.66 21.53 -3.45
N GLU A 63 -8.88 21.26 -3.00
CA GLU A 63 -9.27 21.32 -1.58
C GLU A 63 -8.59 20.26 -0.71
N ASN A 64 -7.97 19.24 -1.31
CA ASN A 64 -7.25 18.17 -0.63
C ASN A 64 -5.76 18.47 -0.40
N VAL A 65 -5.28 19.61 -0.86
CA VAL A 65 -3.89 20.07 -0.68
C VAL A 65 -3.87 21.26 0.27
N TYR A 66 -3.43 21.04 1.48
CA TYR A 66 -3.29 22.11 2.48
C TYR A 66 -1.94 22.80 2.35
N SER A 67 -1.90 24.12 2.51
CA SER A 67 -0.67 24.90 2.45
C SER A 67 -0.58 25.88 3.60
N ALA A 68 0.63 26.21 3.98
CA ALA A 68 0.91 27.32 4.90
C ALA A 68 1.00 28.62 4.12
N GLU A 69 0.43 29.71 4.69
CA GLU A 69 0.51 31.04 4.11
C GLU A 69 1.69 31.84 4.67
N GLY A 70 2.19 32.80 3.89
CA GLY A 70 3.26 33.68 4.34
C GLY A 70 4.65 33.06 4.45
N VAL A 71 4.83 31.85 3.93
CA VAL A 71 6.10 31.11 3.93
C VAL A 71 6.95 31.51 2.73
N THR A 72 8.26 31.65 2.94
CA THR A 72 9.21 31.96 1.86
C THR A 72 9.38 30.76 0.94
N LYS A 73 9.26 30.98 -0.37
CA LYS A 73 9.50 29.95 -1.38
C LYS A 73 10.99 29.65 -1.53
N LEU A 74 11.29 28.41 -1.87
CA LEU A 74 12.64 27.99 -2.26
C LEU A 74 13.05 28.67 -3.57
N GLU A 75 14.30 29.00 -3.71
CA GLU A 75 14.88 29.63 -4.90
C GLU A 75 16.15 28.86 -5.32
N GLY A 76 16.48 28.93 -6.62
CA GLY A 76 17.68 28.29 -7.17
C GLY A 76 17.45 26.81 -7.48
N ASP A 77 18.26 25.93 -6.92
CA ASP A 77 18.21 24.48 -7.14
C ASP A 77 17.10 23.84 -6.31
N ILE A 78 15.93 23.63 -6.93
CA ILE A 78 14.74 23.10 -6.25
C ILE A 78 14.84 21.59 -6.15
N PRO A 79 14.82 21.01 -4.92
CA PRO A 79 14.95 19.57 -4.74
C PRO A 79 13.73 18.81 -5.29
N VAL A 80 13.99 17.69 -5.95
CA VAL A 80 12.92 16.78 -6.40
C VAL A 80 12.41 15.99 -5.21
N ILE A 81 11.08 16.10 -4.97
CA ILE A 81 10.39 15.35 -3.93
C ILE A 81 9.51 14.26 -4.54
N ASP A 82 9.53 13.05 -3.94
CA ASP A 82 8.68 11.91 -4.30
C ASP A 82 8.15 11.24 -3.02
N GLY A 83 7.29 10.24 -3.14
CA GLY A 83 6.81 9.59 -1.93
C GLY A 83 5.80 8.46 -2.12
N ALA A 84 5.38 7.94 -0.97
CA ALA A 84 4.37 6.90 -0.89
C ALA A 84 2.98 7.45 -1.23
N ALA A 85 2.18 6.63 -1.92
CA ALA A 85 0.79 6.98 -2.26
C ALA A 85 -0.04 7.42 -1.06
N ALA A 86 0.13 6.73 0.06
CA ALA A 86 -0.57 7.05 1.30
C ALA A 86 -0.14 8.39 1.94
N LEU A 87 0.92 9.02 1.45
CA LEU A 87 1.48 10.26 2.01
C LEU A 87 1.42 11.43 1.03
N LEU A 88 0.80 11.21 -0.14
CA LEU A 88 0.65 12.22 -1.19
C LEU A 88 0.08 13.56 -0.67
N PRO A 89 -0.96 13.59 0.20
CA PRO A 89 -1.49 14.86 0.72
C PRO A 89 -0.45 15.68 1.48
N ILE A 90 0.43 15.03 2.26
CA ILE A 90 1.45 15.72 3.06
C ILE A 90 2.47 16.39 2.15
N TYR A 91 3.12 15.62 1.26
CA TYR A 91 4.19 16.21 0.46
C TYR A 91 3.68 17.14 -0.64
N ALA A 92 2.43 16.94 -1.14
CA ALA A 92 1.78 17.93 -1.98
C ALA A 92 1.56 19.26 -1.23
N GLY A 93 1.18 19.21 0.05
CA GLY A 93 1.05 20.38 0.91
C GLY A 93 2.38 21.11 1.16
N PHE A 94 3.45 20.38 1.40
CA PHE A 94 4.79 20.96 1.52
C PHE A 94 5.22 21.65 0.22
N VAL A 95 5.04 20.97 -0.91
CA VAL A 95 5.36 21.53 -2.23
C VAL A 95 4.54 22.80 -2.48
N GLN A 96 3.23 22.78 -2.26
CA GLN A 96 2.39 23.97 -2.43
C GLN A 96 2.83 25.13 -1.54
N SER A 97 3.39 24.85 -0.35
CA SER A 97 3.81 25.87 0.61
C SER A 97 5.14 26.52 0.26
N ILE A 98 6.18 25.73 -0.07
CA ILE A 98 7.54 26.25 -0.18
C ILE A 98 8.18 26.14 -1.57
N TYR A 99 7.58 25.40 -2.52
CA TYR A 99 8.12 25.30 -3.89
C TYR A 99 7.59 26.45 -4.75
N PRO A 100 8.36 26.94 -5.74
CA PRO A 100 7.81 27.83 -6.77
C PRO A 100 6.84 27.04 -7.65
N GLU A 101 5.69 27.62 -8.00
CA GLU A 101 4.68 26.98 -8.85
C GLU A 101 5.26 26.47 -10.17
N SER A 102 6.17 27.23 -10.77
CA SER A 102 6.84 26.89 -12.04
C SER A 102 7.70 25.64 -11.99
N SER A 103 8.03 25.12 -10.79
CA SER A 103 8.83 23.89 -10.64
C SER A 103 7.97 22.62 -10.69
N VAL A 104 6.65 22.74 -10.64
CA VAL A 104 5.73 21.58 -10.66
C VAL A 104 5.04 21.49 -12.01
N ILE A 105 5.28 20.42 -12.73
CA ILE A 105 4.75 20.20 -14.09
C ILE A 105 3.94 18.91 -14.09
N TYR A 106 2.62 19.05 -14.22
CA TYR A 106 1.68 17.93 -14.29
C TYR A 106 0.86 18.00 -15.58
N ASN A 107 0.82 16.91 -16.35
CA ASN A 107 0.18 16.86 -17.68
C ASN A 107 -1.29 16.42 -17.68
N GLY A 108 -1.86 16.17 -16.50
CA GLY A 108 -3.23 15.65 -16.33
C GLY A 108 -3.30 14.15 -16.04
N GLU A 109 -2.22 13.43 -16.24
CA GLU A 109 -2.11 11.98 -15.94
C GLU A 109 -0.94 11.71 -14.98
N ASP A 110 0.22 12.34 -15.23
CA ASP A 110 1.45 12.11 -14.46
C ASP A 110 2.29 13.39 -14.38
N TYR A 111 3.27 13.41 -13.48
CA TYR A 111 4.27 14.47 -13.39
C TYR A 111 5.32 14.30 -14.49
N ASP A 112 5.70 15.43 -15.11
CA ASP A 112 6.79 15.43 -16.08
C ASP A 112 8.12 15.06 -15.42
N ALA A 113 9.04 14.46 -16.19
CA ALA A 113 10.35 14.06 -15.68
C ALA A 113 11.20 15.24 -15.17
N SER A 114 10.91 16.48 -15.60
CA SER A 114 11.57 17.71 -15.14
C SER A 114 10.84 18.37 -13.97
N SER A 115 9.74 17.82 -13.50
CA SER A 115 8.99 18.35 -12.36
C SER A 115 9.77 18.15 -11.06
N ALA A 116 9.73 19.13 -10.17
CA ALA A 116 10.28 19.00 -8.82
C ALA A 116 9.40 18.19 -7.85
N MET A 117 8.27 17.68 -8.32
CA MET A 117 7.43 16.73 -7.60
C MET A 117 7.16 15.53 -8.48
N HIS A 118 7.36 14.33 -7.93
CA HIS A 118 7.05 13.05 -8.56
C HIS A 118 6.07 12.23 -7.71
N TYR A 119 5.51 11.17 -8.30
CA TYR A 119 4.66 10.19 -7.64
C TYR A 119 4.95 8.80 -8.19
N THR A 120 5.90 8.09 -7.58
CA THR A 120 6.31 6.75 -8.01
C THR A 120 5.94 5.64 -7.02
N ASN A 121 5.22 5.97 -5.96
CA ASN A 121 4.91 5.12 -4.82
C ASN A 121 6.16 4.71 -4.01
N THR A 122 5.95 4.09 -2.84
CA THR A 122 7.05 3.70 -1.94
C THR A 122 8.18 2.96 -2.65
N ARG A 123 7.84 2.03 -3.56
CA ARG A 123 8.85 1.21 -4.25
C ARG A 123 9.68 2.02 -5.24
N GLY A 124 9.02 2.89 -6.02
CA GLY A 124 9.70 3.79 -6.95
C GLY A 124 10.51 4.84 -6.18
N ALA A 125 9.91 5.50 -5.20
CA ALA A 125 10.57 6.55 -4.42
C ALA A 125 11.88 6.08 -3.77
N TYR A 126 11.90 4.87 -3.15
CA TYR A 126 13.15 4.32 -2.61
C TYR A 126 14.18 3.99 -3.70
N LYS A 127 13.76 3.63 -4.89
CA LYS A 127 14.67 3.45 -6.01
C LYS A 127 15.20 4.81 -6.49
N ASP A 128 14.33 5.79 -6.64
CA ASP A 128 14.66 7.10 -7.19
C ASP A 128 15.58 7.90 -6.27
N ILE A 129 15.44 7.80 -4.94
CA ILE A 129 16.38 8.44 -4.00
C ILE A 129 17.79 7.81 -4.08
N VAL A 130 17.90 6.52 -4.32
CA VAL A 130 19.18 5.81 -4.47
C VAL A 130 19.82 6.12 -5.83
N ASP A 131 19.02 6.15 -6.89
CA ASP A 131 19.47 6.40 -8.26
C ASP A 131 19.76 7.90 -8.54
N GLY A 132 19.39 8.80 -7.61
CA GLY A 132 19.57 10.26 -7.77
C GLY A 132 18.47 10.94 -8.59
N ASN A 133 17.33 10.29 -8.81
CA ASN A 133 16.16 10.86 -9.49
C ASN A 133 15.23 11.63 -8.53
N ALA A 134 15.41 11.47 -7.23
CA ALA A 134 14.76 12.26 -6.18
C ALA A 134 15.80 12.71 -5.15
N ASP A 135 15.56 13.85 -4.51
CA ASP A 135 16.43 14.41 -3.46
C ASP A 135 15.82 14.21 -2.07
N ILE A 136 14.51 14.17 -1.98
CA ILE A 136 13.73 13.90 -0.76
C ILE A 136 12.64 12.91 -1.10
N ILE A 137 12.43 11.89 -0.25
CA ILE A 137 11.25 11.04 -0.35
C ILE A 137 10.46 11.03 0.96
N ILE A 138 9.13 11.06 0.85
CA ILE A 138 8.23 10.98 2.00
C ILE A 138 7.64 9.57 2.06
N CYS A 139 8.17 8.77 2.98
CA CYS A 139 7.85 7.34 3.08
C CYS A 139 7.78 6.87 4.53
N ALA A 140 7.18 5.69 4.74
CA ALA A 140 7.40 4.89 5.94
C ALA A 140 8.80 4.26 5.90
N GLN A 141 9.17 3.51 6.94
CA GLN A 141 10.47 2.83 7.00
C GLN A 141 10.72 1.91 5.79
N PRO A 142 11.97 1.85 5.29
CA PRO A 142 12.38 0.97 4.20
C PRO A 142 12.26 -0.52 4.57
N SER A 143 12.11 -1.36 3.56
CA SER A 143 12.32 -2.80 3.67
C SER A 143 13.81 -3.12 3.71
N ASP A 144 14.14 -4.34 4.16
CA ASP A 144 15.55 -4.81 4.16
C ASP A 144 16.14 -4.83 2.74
N GLU A 145 15.32 -5.13 1.72
CA GLU A 145 15.74 -5.13 0.32
C GLU A 145 16.03 -3.70 -0.18
N GLN A 146 15.22 -2.71 0.24
CA GLN A 146 15.47 -1.30 -0.09
C GLN A 146 16.74 -0.77 0.58
N LEU A 147 16.99 -1.16 1.84
CA LEU A 147 18.25 -0.84 2.53
C LEU A 147 19.45 -1.53 1.86
N GLN A 148 19.29 -2.79 1.45
CA GLN A 148 20.35 -3.50 0.75
C GLN A 148 20.65 -2.86 -0.61
N TYR A 149 19.60 -2.44 -1.35
CA TYR A 149 19.76 -1.73 -2.61
C TYR A 149 20.53 -0.41 -2.43
N ALA A 150 20.24 0.38 -1.41
CA ALA A 150 20.98 1.60 -1.10
C ALA A 150 22.46 1.28 -0.80
N LYS A 151 22.71 0.27 0.04
CA LYS A 151 24.05 -0.17 0.40
C LYS A 151 24.85 -0.66 -0.81
N ASP A 152 24.25 -1.46 -1.69
CA ASP A 152 24.90 -2.00 -2.90
C ASP A 152 25.29 -0.89 -3.89
N ASN A 153 24.58 0.25 -3.87
CA ASN A 153 24.88 1.42 -4.65
C ASN A 153 25.72 2.47 -3.90
N GLY A 154 26.21 2.15 -2.69
CA GLY A 154 27.06 3.07 -1.91
C GLY A 154 26.32 4.28 -1.34
N VAL A 155 24.99 4.23 -1.26
CA VAL A 155 24.15 5.31 -0.75
C VAL A 155 23.78 5.03 0.71
N GLU A 156 24.04 6.00 1.59
CA GLU A 156 23.57 6.03 2.96
C GLU A 156 22.39 7.01 3.06
N LEU A 157 21.29 6.58 3.70
CA LEU A 157 20.07 7.36 3.82
C LEU A 157 19.94 7.96 5.22
N GLU A 158 19.62 9.26 5.28
CA GLU A 158 19.18 9.96 6.48
C GLU A 158 17.66 9.94 6.54
N MET A 159 17.10 9.66 7.73
CA MET A 159 15.67 9.50 7.96
C MET A 159 15.21 10.43 9.08
N VAL A 160 14.49 11.48 8.74
CA VAL A 160 13.96 12.47 9.69
C VAL A 160 12.49 12.21 9.91
N PRO A 161 12.04 11.87 11.13
CA PRO A 161 10.61 11.76 11.43
C PRO A 161 9.92 13.12 11.22
N ILE A 162 8.78 13.13 10.53
CA ILE A 162 7.98 14.33 10.25
C ILE A 162 6.53 14.19 10.73
N GLY A 163 6.13 13.06 11.24
CA GLY A 163 4.80 12.76 11.73
C GLY A 163 4.61 11.27 11.91
N SER A 164 3.39 10.83 12.20
CA SER A 164 3.06 9.42 12.36
C SER A 164 1.67 9.06 11.82
N ASP A 165 1.47 7.76 11.54
CA ASP A 165 0.18 7.17 11.21
C ASP A 165 0.08 5.75 11.79
N ALA A 166 -1.13 5.18 11.80
CA ALA A 166 -1.35 3.81 12.25
C ALA A 166 -1.32 2.83 11.08
N PHE A 167 -0.65 1.70 11.27
CA PHE A 167 -0.84 0.53 10.44
C PHE A 167 -2.08 -0.22 10.92
N VAL A 168 -3.06 -0.43 10.05
CA VAL A 168 -4.38 -0.92 10.41
C VAL A 168 -4.76 -2.18 9.64
N PHE A 169 -5.61 -3.01 10.25
CA PHE A 169 -6.22 -4.17 9.62
C PHE A 169 -7.69 -3.89 9.35
N ILE A 170 -8.13 -4.27 8.17
CA ILE A 170 -9.47 -4.00 7.65
C ILE A 170 -10.19 -5.28 7.25
N VAL A 171 -11.47 -5.31 7.52
CA VAL A 171 -12.39 -6.38 7.13
C VAL A 171 -13.66 -5.79 6.54
N ASN A 172 -14.48 -6.61 5.90
CA ASN A 172 -15.82 -6.18 5.48
C ASN A 172 -16.68 -5.82 6.70
N ASP A 173 -17.51 -4.79 6.60
CA ASP A 173 -18.40 -4.33 7.68
C ASP A 173 -19.30 -5.43 8.25
N SER A 174 -19.70 -6.39 7.41
CA SER A 174 -20.53 -7.52 7.82
C SER A 174 -19.79 -8.60 8.64
N ASN A 175 -18.47 -8.48 8.79
CA ASN A 175 -17.70 -9.36 9.65
C ASN A 175 -17.99 -9.02 11.13
N PRO A 176 -18.42 -9.96 11.98
CA PRO A 176 -18.76 -9.64 13.37
C PRO A 176 -17.55 -9.37 14.27
N VAL A 177 -16.33 -9.72 13.82
CA VAL A 177 -15.10 -9.46 14.57
C VAL A 177 -14.77 -7.96 14.52
N ASN A 178 -14.54 -7.35 15.69
CA ASN A 178 -14.20 -5.93 15.83
C ASN A 178 -12.80 -5.70 16.41
N ASN A 179 -12.23 -6.72 17.05
CA ASN A 179 -10.94 -6.67 17.70
C ASN A 179 -10.09 -7.87 17.32
N ILE A 180 -8.78 -7.66 17.21
CA ILE A 180 -7.80 -8.69 16.93
C ILE A 180 -6.53 -8.41 17.74
N THR A 181 -5.83 -9.46 18.19
CA THR A 181 -4.53 -9.27 18.85
C THR A 181 -3.36 -9.38 17.85
N ILE A 182 -2.20 -8.88 18.23
CA ILE A 182 -0.97 -9.03 17.43
C ILE A 182 -0.66 -10.52 17.19
N GLU A 183 -0.84 -11.36 18.20
CA GLU A 183 -0.62 -12.81 18.12
C GLU A 183 -1.61 -13.45 17.13
N GLN A 184 -2.87 -13.01 17.15
CA GLN A 184 -3.87 -13.49 16.19
C GLN A 184 -3.55 -13.04 14.77
N ILE A 185 -3.07 -11.82 14.57
CA ILE A 185 -2.57 -11.34 13.27
C ILE A 185 -1.45 -12.24 12.77
N ARG A 186 -0.44 -12.50 13.62
CA ARG A 186 0.65 -13.42 13.29
C ARG A 186 0.14 -14.83 12.97
N GLY A 187 -0.81 -15.34 13.75
CA GLY A 187 -1.45 -16.64 13.53
C GLY A 187 -2.19 -16.73 12.19
N ILE A 188 -2.87 -15.64 11.78
CA ILE A 188 -3.53 -15.58 10.46
C ILE A 188 -2.50 -15.61 9.33
N TYR A 189 -1.51 -14.74 9.37
CA TYR A 189 -0.52 -14.62 8.28
C TYR A 189 0.51 -15.75 8.26
N SER A 190 0.71 -16.47 9.36
CA SER A 190 1.46 -17.73 9.39
C SER A 190 0.61 -18.93 8.94
N GLY A 191 -0.71 -18.77 8.83
CA GLY A 191 -1.65 -19.83 8.49
C GLY A 191 -1.91 -20.82 9.62
N GLU A 192 -1.70 -20.44 10.86
CA GLU A 192 -2.13 -21.18 12.05
C GLU A 192 -3.63 -20.99 12.30
N ILE A 193 -4.11 -19.72 12.23
CA ILE A 193 -5.54 -19.36 12.30
C ILE A 193 -6.06 -19.26 10.87
N LYS A 194 -7.06 -20.08 10.53
CA LYS A 194 -7.56 -20.21 9.15
C LYS A 194 -9.03 -19.89 8.99
N ASN A 195 -9.76 -19.75 10.08
CA ASN A 195 -11.22 -19.57 10.05
C ASN A 195 -11.64 -18.47 11.03
N TRP A 196 -12.53 -17.60 10.59
CA TRP A 196 -13.03 -16.51 11.42
C TRP A 196 -13.72 -16.97 12.71
N LYS A 197 -14.26 -18.20 12.75
CA LYS A 197 -14.85 -18.76 13.98
C LYS A 197 -13.83 -18.89 15.13
N GLU A 198 -12.55 -19.07 14.81
CA GLU A 198 -11.48 -19.13 15.81
C GLU A 198 -11.27 -17.78 16.53
N LEU A 199 -11.78 -16.70 15.91
CA LEU A 199 -11.76 -15.33 16.40
C LEU A 199 -13.13 -14.82 16.84
N GLY A 200 -14.11 -15.72 17.04
CA GLY A 200 -15.49 -15.37 17.40
C GLY A 200 -16.36 -14.87 16.23
N GLY A 201 -15.89 -15.04 15.01
CA GLY A 201 -16.61 -14.72 13.78
C GLY A 201 -17.47 -15.86 13.24
N LYS A 202 -17.91 -15.72 12.00
CA LYS A 202 -18.67 -16.75 11.27
C LYS A 202 -17.76 -17.94 10.91
N ASP A 203 -18.36 -19.12 10.69
CA ASP A 203 -17.64 -20.29 10.17
C ASP A 203 -17.33 -20.13 8.67
N ILE A 204 -16.36 -19.30 8.37
CA ILE A 204 -15.91 -18.94 7.03
C ILE A 204 -14.38 -18.87 7.05
N PRO A 205 -13.67 -19.44 6.05
CA PRO A 205 -12.21 -19.33 5.94
C PRO A 205 -11.74 -17.88 5.89
N ILE A 206 -10.58 -17.61 6.45
CA ILE A 206 -9.91 -16.30 6.35
C ILE A 206 -9.13 -16.24 5.05
N ALA A 207 -9.33 -15.17 4.27
CA ALA A 207 -8.51 -14.83 3.13
C ALA A 207 -7.51 -13.72 3.53
N ALA A 208 -6.31 -14.10 3.92
CA ALA A 208 -5.26 -13.18 4.34
C ALA A 208 -4.65 -12.48 3.12
N MET A 209 -5.06 -11.24 2.87
CA MET A 209 -4.62 -10.46 1.72
C MET A 209 -3.15 -10.05 1.86
N ARG A 210 -2.47 -9.86 0.72
CA ARG A 210 -1.08 -9.36 0.65
C ARG A 210 -0.98 -8.17 -0.27
N ARG A 211 0.11 -7.43 -0.10
CA ARG A 211 0.50 -6.33 -0.98
C ARG A 211 1.75 -6.69 -1.76
N ASN A 212 2.06 -5.88 -2.77
CA ASN A 212 3.31 -6.02 -3.51
C ASN A 212 4.51 -5.88 -2.56
N LYS A 213 5.52 -6.71 -2.77
CA LYS A 213 6.80 -6.63 -2.08
C LYS A 213 7.37 -5.20 -2.18
N ASN A 214 7.99 -4.74 -1.11
CA ASN A 214 8.54 -3.38 -0.99
C ASN A 214 7.51 -2.23 -1.05
N SER A 215 6.21 -2.52 -0.96
CA SER A 215 5.23 -1.47 -0.63
C SER A 215 5.28 -1.16 0.86
N GLY A 216 5.05 0.10 1.25
CA GLY A 216 5.11 0.51 2.66
C GLY A 216 4.26 -0.34 3.60
N SER A 217 3.02 -0.68 3.19
CA SER A 217 2.15 -1.54 4.02
C SER A 217 2.58 -3.01 4.04
N GLN A 218 3.17 -3.56 2.96
CA GLN A 218 3.74 -4.91 3.00
C GLN A 218 4.96 -4.96 3.93
N THR A 219 5.82 -3.97 3.86
CA THR A 219 6.98 -3.83 4.76
C THR A 219 6.54 -3.71 6.22
N ALA A 220 5.47 -2.95 6.50
CA ALA A 220 4.91 -2.84 7.85
C ALA A 220 4.37 -4.19 8.38
N LEU A 221 3.70 -4.98 7.52
CA LEU A 221 3.28 -6.34 7.87
C LEU A 221 4.49 -7.25 8.17
N GLU A 222 5.50 -7.24 7.31
CA GLU A 222 6.71 -8.05 7.48
C GLU A 222 7.42 -7.74 8.79
N LYS A 223 7.53 -6.47 9.16
CA LYS A 223 8.07 -6.05 10.46
C LYS A 223 7.20 -6.50 11.64
N LEU A 224 5.87 -6.42 11.51
CA LEU A 224 4.95 -6.93 12.53
C LEU A 224 5.10 -8.44 12.73
N MET A 225 5.30 -9.19 11.64
CA MET A 225 5.50 -10.64 11.68
C MET A 225 6.84 -11.03 12.30
N GLY A 226 7.88 -10.18 12.20
CA GLY A 226 9.22 -10.50 12.68
C GLY A 226 9.74 -11.81 12.07
N ASP A 227 10.22 -12.73 12.91
CA ASP A 227 10.73 -14.05 12.45
C ASP A 227 9.61 -15.02 12.05
N THR A 228 8.34 -14.67 12.24
CA THR A 228 7.21 -15.54 11.88
C THR A 228 7.01 -15.53 10.37
N PRO A 229 7.16 -16.67 9.66
CA PRO A 229 7.08 -16.68 8.21
C PRO A 229 5.66 -16.45 7.74
N ILE A 230 5.50 -15.56 6.75
CA ILE A 230 4.23 -15.34 6.07
C ILE A 230 4.00 -16.45 5.06
N LYS A 231 2.96 -17.26 5.24
CA LYS A 231 2.61 -18.33 4.31
C LYS A 231 1.88 -17.80 3.07
N PRO A 232 2.09 -18.42 1.89
CA PRO A 232 1.31 -18.12 0.70
C PRO A 232 -0.18 -18.30 0.96
N ASP A 233 -0.99 -17.40 0.43
CA ASP A 233 -2.44 -17.48 0.52
C ASP A 233 -3.00 -18.49 -0.50
N TYR A 234 -3.62 -19.56 0.00
CA TYR A 234 -4.33 -20.55 -0.81
C TYR A 234 -5.87 -20.46 -0.67
N THR A 235 -6.37 -19.55 0.18
CA THR A 235 -7.79 -19.51 0.57
C THR A 235 -8.57 -18.33 -0.04
N THR A 236 -7.94 -17.50 -0.85
CA THR A 236 -8.52 -16.26 -1.40
C THR A 236 -9.77 -16.44 -2.25
N LEU A 237 -9.99 -17.63 -2.84
CA LEU A 237 -11.14 -17.88 -3.72
C LEU A 237 -12.47 -17.99 -2.99
N PHE A 238 -12.50 -18.38 -1.70
CA PHE A 238 -13.74 -18.69 -0.96
C PHE A 238 -13.78 -18.11 0.45
N GLY A 239 -12.78 -17.34 0.88
CA GLY A 239 -12.67 -16.79 2.22
C GLY A 239 -13.25 -15.38 2.37
N SER A 240 -13.51 -14.99 3.63
CA SER A 240 -13.77 -13.58 3.96
C SER A 240 -12.43 -12.86 4.19
N PRO A 241 -12.15 -11.75 3.47
CA PRO A 241 -10.84 -11.14 3.48
C PRO A 241 -10.52 -10.43 4.79
N ILE A 242 -9.23 -10.46 5.16
CA ILE A 242 -8.57 -9.50 6.01
C ILE A 242 -7.50 -8.80 5.18
N GLY A 243 -7.55 -7.47 5.14
CA GLY A 243 -6.56 -6.63 4.49
C GLY A 243 -5.85 -5.74 5.50
N PHE A 244 -4.87 -4.97 5.03
CA PHE A 244 -4.13 -4.02 5.84
C PHE A 244 -3.70 -2.81 5.02
N SER A 245 -3.56 -1.68 5.68
CA SER A 245 -3.08 -0.43 5.09
C SER A 245 -2.66 0.56 6.19
N PHE A 246 -2.36 1.79 5.81
CA PHE A 246 -2.25 2.91 6.74
C PHE A 246 -3.64 3.53 6.99
N ARG A 247 -3.86 4.04 8.21
CA ARG A 247 -5.16 4.54 8.66
C ARG A 247 -5.73 5.61 7.73
N TYR A 248 -4.97 6.67 7.49
CA TYR A 248 -5.47 7.78 6.68
C TYR A 248 -5.75 7.36 5.23
N TYR A 249 -4.94 6.48 4.66
CA TYR A 249 -5.22 5.94 3.32
C TYR A 249 -6.61 5.27 3.25
N VAL A 250 -7.01 4.54 4.30
CA VAL A 250 -8.33 3.87 4.37
C VAL A 250 -9.45 4.89 4.62
N THR A 251 -9.24 5.84 5.55
CA THR A 251 -10.31 6.73 6.04
C THR A 251 -10.48 7.99 5.21
N GLY A 252 -9.40 8.49 4.60
CA GLY A 252 -9.39 9.78 3.90
C GLY A 252 -9.24 9.68 2.39
N MET A 253 -8.56 8.64 1.87
CA MET A 253 -8.21 8.61 0.45
C MET A 253 -9.02 7.60 -0.39
N LEU A 254 -9.56 6.54 0.21
CA LEU A 254 -10.25 5.47 -0.52
C LEU A 254 -11.75 5.67 -0.67
N GLY A 255 -12.31 6.71 -0.07
CA GLY A 255 -13.74 6.97 -0.06
C GLY A 255 -14.55 5.96 0.77
N GLU A 256 -15.87 6.10 0.76
CA GLU A 256 -16.78 5.23 1.52
C GLU A 256 -16.78 3.79 0.96
N GLY A 257 -16.01 2.91 1.58
CA GLY A 257 -16.01 1.48 1.31
C GLY A 257 -16.81 0.70 2.35
N LYS A 258 -17.28 -0.49 1.99
CA LYS A 258 -17.93 -1.44 2.92
C LYS A 258 -16.88 -2.17 3.79
N VAL A 259 -15.96 -1.42 4.37
CA VAL A 259 -14.89 -1.95 5.21
C VAL A 259 -14.86 -1.22 6.55
N LYS A 260 -14.48 -1.95 7.59
CA LYS A 260 -14.20 -1.38 8.91
C LYS A 260 -12.78 -1.69 9.34
N ILE A 261 -12.22 -0.81 10.15
CA ILE A 261 -10.93 -0.99 10.80
C ILE A 261 -11.13 -1.78 12.10
N LEU A 262 -10.29 -2.78 12.31
CA LEU A 262 -10.28 -3.54 13.58
C LEU A 262 -9.48 -2.80 14.65
N THR A 263 -9.92 -2.89 15.91
CA THR A 263 -9.06 -2.54 17.04
C THR A 263 -7.96 -3.59 17.20
N ILE A 264 -6.80 -3.19 17.71
CA ILE A 264 -5.70 -4.12 18.00
C ILE A 264 -5.46 -4.12 19.52
N ASN A 265 -5.48 -5.30 20.11
CA ASN A 265 -5.39 -5.47 21.58
C ASN A 265 -6.43 -4.62 22.35
N GLY A 266 -7.61 -4.41 21.77
CA GLY A 266 -8.67 -3.59 22.35
C GLY A 266 -8.53 -2.08 22.11
N ILE A 267 -7.47 -1.62 21.44
CA ILE A 267 -7.18 -0.20 21.22
C ILE A 267 -7.54 0.19 19.78
N ALA A 268 -8.33 1.26 19.63
CA ALA A 268 -8.68 1.82 18.33
C ALA A 268 -7.57 2.76 17.81
N PRO A 269 -7.34 2.83 16.49
CA PRO A 269 -6.33 3.74 15.91
C PRO A 269 -6.87 5.17 15.78
N THR A 270 -7.11 5.83 16.89
CA THR A 270 -7.52 7.25 16.94
C THR A 270 -6.30 8.15 16.89
N ALA A 271 -6.49 9.44 16.60
CA ALA A 271 -5.41 10.41 16.65
C ALA A 271 -4.75 10.43 18.03
N GLU A 272 -5.54 10.36 19.09
CA GLU A 272 -5.08 10.33 20.47
C GLU A 272 -4.22 9.10 20.78
N THR A 273 -4.69 7.89 20.45
CA THR A 273 -3.98 6.64 20.76
C THR A 273 -2.73 6.42 19.89
N ILE A 274 -2.64 7.10 18.74
CA ILE A 274 -1.43 7.12 17.92
C ILE A 274 -0.43 8.12 18.52
N ALA A 275 -0.89 9.31 18.88
CA ALA A 275 -0.05 10.37 19.45
C ALA A 275 0.57 9.99 20.80
N ASP A 276 -0.19 9.35 21.70
CA ASP A 276 0.28 8.92 23.01
C ASP A 276 1.02 7.57 22.98
N GLY A 277 1.12 6.91 21.81
CA GLY A 277 1.81 5.64 21.61
C GLY A 277 1.08 4.43 22.19
N SER A 278 -0.16 4.54 22.62
CA SER A 278 -0.94 3.40 23.16
C SER A 278 -1.41 2.45 22.06
N TYR A 279 -1.63 2.95 20.81
CA TYR A 279 -1.93 2.07 19.70
C TYR A 279 -0.69 1.26 19.26
N PRO A 280 -0.72 -0.08 19.31
CA PRO A 280 0.50 -0.90 19.33
C PRO A 280 1.26 -0.99 18.00
N VAL A 281 0.68 -0.52 16.90
CA VAL A 281 1.27 -0.56 15.55
C VAL A 281 1.21 0.80 14.85
N ALA A 282 1.43 1.87 15.63
CA ALA A 282 1.74 3.19 15.09
C ALA A 282 3.16 3.19 14.49
N GLY A 283 3.37 4.00 13.46
CA GLY A 283 4.66 4.13 12.80
C GLY A 283 4.94 5.55 12.36
N ASN A 284 6.21 5.95 12.34
CA ASN A 284 6.63 7.25 11.87
C ASN A 284 6.52 7.37 10.34
N ILE A 285 6.23 8.57 9.92
CA ILE A 285 6.41 9.06 8.55
C ILE A 285 7.75 9.78 8.53
N TYR A 286 8.55 9.52 7.51
CA TYR A 286 9.89 10.08 7.38
C TYR A 286 10.03 10.92 6.12
N ALA A 287 10.72 12.04 6.25
CA ALA A 287 11.44 12.66 5.15
C ALA A 287 12.82 11.99 5.08
N ILE A 288 13.16 11.44 3.91
CA ILE A 288 14.36 10.64 3.70
C ILE A 288 15.17 11.26 2.57
N TYR A 289 16.45 11.44 2.78
CA TYR A 289 17.37 12.00 1.80
C TYR A 289 18.74 11.31 1.88
N ARG A 290 19.60 11.55 0.89
CA ARG A 290 20.96 10.97 0.86
C ARG A 290 21.83 11.65 1.90
N LYS A 291 22.54 10.89 2.71
CA LYS A 291 23.55 11.43 3.62
C LYS A 291 24.67 12.12 2.84
N GLY A 292 25.04 13.31 3.30
CA GLY A 292 26.03 14.14 2.61
C GLY A 292 25.46 14.94 1.46
N GLU A 293 24.14 15.07 1.38
CA GLU A 293 23.47 15.97 0.44
C GLU A 293 24.01 17.41 0.56
N THR A 294 24.29 18.03 -0.57
CA THR A 294 24.89 19.37 -0.64
C THR A 294 23.95 20.47 -1.08
N ASN A 295 22.76 20.11 -1.60
CA ASN A 295 21.73 21.08 -1.94
C ASN A 295 21.12 21.66 -0.65
N GLU A 296 21.43 22.90 -0.33
CA GLU A 296 20.93 23.58 0.87
C GLU A 296 19.39 23.63 0.95
N ASN A 297 18.68 23.58 -0.19
CA ASN A 297 17.25 23.59 -0.22
C ASN A 297 16.63 22.27 0.27
N VAL A 298 17.36 21.16 0.26
CA VAL A 298 16.95 19.92 0.92
C VAL A 298 16.81 20.16 2.43
N GLN A 299 17.85 20.76 3.06
CA GLN A 299 17.77 21.06 4.50
C GLN A 299 16.68 22.09 4.82
N LYS A 300 16.53 23.14 4.01
CA LYS A 300 15.45 24.13 4.19
C LYS A 300 14.05 23.48 4.10
N ALA A 301 13.88 22.53 3.18
CA ALA A 301 12.62 21.78 3.08
C ALA A 301 12.39 20.91 4.32
N ILE A 302 13.41 20.22 4.83
CA ILE A 302 13.32 19.43 6.08
C ILE A 302 12.99 20.33 7.26
N ASP A 303 13.69 21.47 7.40
CA ASP A 303 13.45 22.44 8.48
C ASP A 303 12.01 22.98 8.44
N PHE A 304 11.48 23.23 7.26
CA PHE A 304 10.08 23.63 7.08
C PHE A 304 9.13 22.50 7.49
N MET A 305 9.38 21.24 7.10
CA MET A 305 8.53 20.11 7.49
C MET A 305 8.44 19.95 9.01
N LEU A 306 9.51 20.32 9.72
CA LEU A 306 9.59 20.28 11.19
C LEU A 306 9.06 21.54 11.87
N SER A 307 8.83 22.63 11.13
CA SER A 307 8.31 23.88 11.68
C SER A 307 6.85 23.74 12.12
N PRO A 308 6.33 24.66 12.96
CA PRO A 308 4.91 24.67 13.33
C PRO A 308 3.98 24.66 12.11
N GLU A 309 4.32 25.43 11.07
CA GLU A 309 3.55 25.54 9.83
C GLU A 309 3.57 24.21 9.04
N GLY A 310 4.72 23.55 8.98
CA GLY A 310 4.85 22.22 8.36
C GLY A 310 4.07 21.15 9.13
N GLN A 311 4.09 21.20 10.46
CA GLN A 311 3.36 20.27 11.31
C GLN A 311 1.83 20.51 11.25
N GLU A 312 1.37 21.74 11.04
CA GLU A 312 -0.03 22.02 10.75
C GLU A 312 -0.47 21.37 9.44
N ILE A 313 0.38 21.34 8.41
CA ILE A 313 0.08 20.61 7.15
C ILE A 313 -0.08 19.13 7.42
N VAL A 314 0.81 18.52 8.23
CA VAL A 314 0.72 17.10 8.61
C VAL A 314 -0.64 16.82 9.27
N GLU A 315 -1.04 17.65 10.26
CA GLU A 315 -2.29 17.50 10.99
C GLU A 315 -3.51 17.66 10.07
N ARG A 316 -3.55 18.75 9.29
CA ARG A 316 -4.66 19.03 8.36
C ARG A 316 -4.79 18.00 7.26
N SER A 317 -3.69 17.39 6.88
CA SER A 317 -3.67 16.25 5.95
C SER A 317 -4.15 14.94 6.59
N GLY A 318 -4.57 14.95 7.87
CA GLY A 318 -5.19 13.82 8.57
C GLY A 318 -4.22 12.85 9.25
N TYR A 319 -2.95 13.20 9.32
CA TYR A 319 -1.90 12.44 10.01
C TYR A 319 -1.64 13.03 11.40
N ILE A 320 -0.76 12.40 12.16
CA ILE A 320 -0.43 12.82 13.52
C ILE A 320 0.88 13.61 13.48
N PRO A 321 0.87 14.89 13.83
CA PRO A 321 2.09 15.71 13.88
C PRO A 321 3.04 15.21 14.99
N LEU A 322 4.27 15.67 14.93
CA LEU A 322 5.23 15.52 16.02
C LEU A 322 4.79 16.39 17.20
N SER A 323 4.95 15.89 18.41
CA SER A 323 4.66 16.60 19.67
C SER A 323 5.78 17.56 20.06
#